data_60218a49ed04e80d5c1744e7aec5364d
#
_entry.id   60218a49ed04e80d5c1744e7aec5364d
#
_cell.length_a   1.000
_cell.length_b   1.000
_cell.length_c   1.000
_cell.angle_alpha   90.00
_cell.angle_beta   90.00
_cell.angle_gamma   90.00
#
_symmetry.space_group_name_H-M   'P 1'
#
loop_
_entity.id
_entity.type
_entity.pdbx_description
1 polymer ?
#
loop_
_entity_poly.entity_id
_entity_poly.type
_entity_poly.pdbx_seq_one_letter_code
_entity_poly.pdbx_strand_id
1 'polypeptide(L)'
;MDTGFETRIDFSALNEKIGLLREQMARVIIGQRQVVDLLLTALLADGHVLIEGVPGVAKTLMAKVLSHLIEAGFCRIQFTPDLMPSDVLGTSVFLPSTGKFEFRQGPVFTNILLVDEINRSPAKTQAALFEVMEERQITNDGVEYAMAVSYTHLRAH
;
A
#
# COMPACT_ATOMS: atom_id res chain seq x y z
N MET A 1 24.22 18.45 38.23
CA MET A 1 23.59 18.87 36.97
C MET A 1 23.13 17.58 36.31
N ASP A 2 21.88 17.23 36.53
CA ASP A 2 21.27 16.00 36.05
C ASP A 2 20.46 16.36 34.83
N THR A 3 20.96 16.03 33.64
CA THR A 3 20.25 16.22 32.37
C THR A 3 19.57 14.93 32.00
N GLY A 4 18.52 14.61 32.75
CA GLY A 4 17.65 13.48 32.43
C GLY A 4 16.82 13.73 31.18
N PHE A 5 17.33 13.37 30.02
CA PHE A 5 16.54 13.14 28.82
C PHE A 5 16.05 11.68 28.80
N GLU A 6 15.13 11.34 29.66
CA GLU A 6 14.31 10.13 29.50
C GLU A 6 12.91 10.55 29.04
N THR A 7 12.78 10.92 27.78
CA THR A 7 11.47 10.89 27.16
C THR A 7 11.14 9.43 26.86
N ARG A 8 10.65 8.71 27.86
CA ARG A 8 10.10 7.36 27.65
C ARG A 8 8.84 7.53 26.79
N ILE A 9 8.94 7.16 25.53
CA ILE A 9 7.76 7.06 24.67
C ILE A 9 6.91 5.94 25.25
N ASP A 10 5.72 6.29 25.73
CA ASP A 10 4.75 5.30 26.20
C ASP A 10 4.10 4.59 25.02
N PHE A 11 4.49 3.35 24.78
CA PHE A 11 3.94 2.49 23.74
C PHE A 11 2.69 1.70 24.19
N SER A 12 2.20 1.89 25.42
CA SER A 12 1.10 1.07 25.95
C SER A 12 -0.17 1.19 25.13
N ALA A 13 -0.57 2.41 24.77
CA ALA A 13 -1.74 2.67 23.92
C ALA A 13 -1.58 2.11 22.50
N LEU A 14 -0.37 2.15 21.96
CA LEU A 14 -0.07 1.57 20.63
C LEU A 14 -0.16 0.04 20.70
N ASN A 15 0.43 -0.57 21.72
CA ASN A 15 0.39 -2.02 21.91
C ASN A 15 -1.03 -2.55 22.10
N GLU A 16 -1.88 -1.81 22.82
CA GLU A 16 -3.29 -2.14 22.97
C GLU A 16 -4.02 -2.12 21.62
N LYS A 17 -3.85 -1.06 20.82
CA LYS A 17 -4.44 -0.96 19.47
C LYS A 17 -3.96 -2.08 18.55
N ILE A 18 -2.67 -2.41 18.56
CA ILE A 18 -2.12 -3.53 17.78
C ILE A 18 -2.71 -4.86 18.23
N GLY A 19 -2.88 -5.06 19.54
CA GLY A 19 -3.54 -6.23 20.10
C GLY A 19 -4.97 -6.39 19.58
N LEU A 20 -5.74 -5.30 19.60
CA LEU A 20 -7.11 -5.28 19.06
C LEU A 20 -7.15 -5.58 17.55
N LEU A 21 -6.26 -4.97 16.76
CA LEU A 21 -6.15 -5.25 15.31
C LEU A 21 -5.85 -6.73 15.06
N ARG A 22 -4.88 -7.30 15.79
CA ARG A 22 -4.52 -8.72 15.70
C ARG A 22 -5.70 -9.63 16.01
N GLU A 23 -6.44 -9.35 17.06
CA GLU A 23 -7.62 -10.13 17.44
C GLU A 23 -8.72 -10.05 16.39
N GLN A 24 -9.01 -8.86 15.89
CA GLN A 24 -10.05 -8.67 14.87
C GLN A 24 -9.68 -9.34 13.54
N MET A 25 -8.41 -9.22 13.11
CA MET A 25 -7.92 -9.95 11.95
C MET A 25 -8.01 -11.47 12.14
N ALA A 26 -7.66 -11.98 13.32
CA ALA A 26 -7.68 -13.42 13.61
C ALA A 26 -9.08 -14.04 13.58
N ARG A 27 -10.13 -13.23 13.77
CA ARG A 27 -11.54 -13.68 13.64
C ARG A 27 -11.93 -14.00 12.20
N VAL A 28 -11.28 -13.34 11.24
CA VAL A 28 -11.58 -13.48 9.82
C VAL A 28 -10.53 -14.37 9.13
N ILE A 29 -9.27 -14.20 9.51
CA ILE A 29 -8.11 -14.90 8.92
C ILE A 29 -7.69 -16.04 9.84
N ILE A 30 -8.31 -17.20 9.65
CA ILE A 30 -8.08 -18.37 10.50
C ILE A 30 -6.79 -19.07 10.12
N GLY A 31 -5.98 -19.44 11.11
CA GLY A 31 -4.78 -20.27 10.93
C GLY A 31 -3.54 -19.53 10.42
N GLN A 32 -3.59 -18.22 10.17
CA GLN A 32 -2.48 -17.46 9.58
C GLN A 32 -1.95 -16.34 10.51
N ARG A 33 -1.84 -16.62 11.80
CA ARG A 33 -1.40 -15.63 12.80
C ARG A 33 -0.06 -15.00 12.47
N GLN A 34 0.90 -15.80 12.04
CA GLN A 34 2.23 -15.31 11.67
C GLN A 34 2.18 -14.31 10.51
N VAL A 35 1.35 -14.57 9.51
CA VAL A 35 1.19 -13.63 8.37
C VAL A 35 0.54 -12.33 8.82
N VAL A 36 -0.44 -12.40 9.70
CA VAL A 36 -1.07 -11.21 10.32
C VAL A 36 -0.03 -10.39 11.09
N ASP A 37 0.79 -11.03 11.91
CA ASP A 37 1.85 -10.35 12.68
C ASP A 37 2.87 -9.67 11.77
N LEU A 38 3.28 -10.32 10.69
CA LEU A 38 4.20 -9.75 9.71
C LEU A 38 3.57 -8.55 8.96
N LEU A 39 2.29 -8.63 8.61
CA LEU A 39 1.56 -7.52 7.99
C LEU A 39 1.48 -6.30 8.92
N LEU A 40 1.14 -6.51 10.18
CA LEU A 40 1.10 -5.44 11.19
C LEU A 40 2.49 -4.85 11.44
N THR A 41 3.53 -5.69 11.46
CA THR A 41 4.93 -5.24 11.58
C THR A 41 5.33 -4.37 10.40
N ALA A 42 5.01 -4.78 9.18
CA ALA A 42 5.31 -4.01 7.98
C ALA A 42 4.55 -2.68 7.94
N LEU A 43 3.28 -2.68 8.37
CA LEU A 43 2.49 -1.45 8.49
C LEU A 43 3.15 -0.46 9.46
N LEU A 44 3.58 -0.93 10.63
CA LEU A 44 4.25 -0.09 11.63
C LEU A 44 5.63 0.40 11.19
N ALA A 45 6.32 -0.40 10.39
CA ALA A 45 7.62 -0.06 9.82
C ALA A 45 7.51 0.78 8.54
N ASP A 46 6.28 1.13 8.12
CA ASP A 46 6.01 1.82 6.86
C ASP A 46 6.67 1.11 5.66
N GLY A 47 6.62 -0.23 5.68
CA GLY A 47 7.30 -1.11 4.73
C GLY A 47 6.38 -1.77 3.72
N HIS A 48 6.99 -2.41 2.73
CA HIS A 48 6.29 -3.19 1.72
C HIS A 48 6.31 -4.68 2.05
N VAL A 49 5.29 -5.43 1.63
CA VAL A 49 5.16 -6.85 1.91
C VAL A 49 5.06 -7.64 0.63
N LEU A 50 5.87 -8.69 0.52
CA LEU A 50 5.73 -9.71 -0.50
C LEU A 50 5.02 -10.92 0.12
N ILE A 51 3.84 -11.27 -0.41
CA ILE A 51 3.11 -12.46 0.01
C ILE A 51 3.23 -13.53 -1.07
N GLU A 52 4.08 -14.50 -0.81
CA GLU A 52 4.20 -15.70 -1.64
C GLU A 52 3.33 -16.83 -1.09
N GLY A 53 2.76 -17.63 -1.95
CA GLY A 53 1.98 -18.80 -1.54
C GLY A 53 1.02 -19.29 -2.60
N VAL A 54 0.49 -20.49 -2.37
CA VAL A 54 -0.48 -21.14 -3.26
C VAL A 54 -1.75 -20.28 -3.44
N PRO A 55 -2.45 -20.41 -4.57
CA PRO A 55 -3.77 -19.81 -4.76
C PRO A 55 -4.71 -20.16 -3.61
N GLY A 56 -5.46 -19.17 -3.10
CA GLY A 56 -6.43 -19.41 -2.02
C GLY A 56 -5.97 -18.99 -0.61
N VAL A 57 -4.78 -18.42 -0.44
CA VAL A 57 -4.27 -17.93 0.87
C VAL A 57 -4.94 -16.65 1.36
N ALA A 58 -6.16 -16.36 0.92
CA ALA A 58 -6.94 -15.19 1.36
C ALA A 58 -6.19 -13.83 1.31
N LYS A 59 -5.17 -13.67 0.42
CA LYS A 59 -4.33 -12.47 0.30
C LYS A 59 -5.16 -11.19 0.18
N THR A 60 -6.13 -11.20 -0.74
CA THR A 60 -7.03 -10.07 -0.95
C THR A 60 -7.91 -9.79 0.28
N LEU A 61 -8.35 -10.85 0.96
CA LEU A 61 -9.16 -10.71 2.17
C LEU A 61 -8.34 -10.08 3.30
N MET A 62 -7.09 -10.52 3.50
CA MET A 62 -6.19 -9.93 4.51
C MET A 62 -5.99 -8.44 4.28
N ALA A 63 -5.68 -8.03 3.04
CA ALA A 63 -5.48 -6.63 2.70
C ALA A 63 -6.76 -5.80 2.92
N LYS A 64 -7.93 -6.33 2.52
CA LYS A 64 -9.22 -5.67 2.72
C LYS A 64 -9.60 -5.55 4.19
N VAL A 65 -9.41 -6.61 4.97
CA VAL A 65 -9.72 -6.59 6.41
C VAL A 65 -8.81 -5.58 7.11
N LEU A 66 -7.50 -5.61 6.81
CA LEU A 66 -6.56 -4.65 7.38
C LEU A 66 -6.95 -3.21 7.05
N SER A 67 -7.20 -2.90 5.77
CA SER A 67 -7.58 -1.56 5.34
C SER A 67 -8.87 -1.06 6.01
N HIS A 68 -9.85 -1.95 6.17
CA HIS A 68 -11.10 -1.62 6.85
C HIS A 68 -10.89 -1.33 8.35
N LEU A 69 -10.07 -2.13 9.02
CA LEU A 69 -9.82 -1.98 10.45
C LEU A 69 -9.05 -0.71 10.81
N ILE A 70 -8.19 -0.22 9.90
CA ILE A 70 -7.43 1.02 10.08
C ILE A 70 -8.07 2.22 9.36
N GLU A 71 -9.26 2.07 8.80
CA GLU A 71 -9.99 3.09 8.04
C GLU A 71 -9.15 3.69 6.90
N ALA A 72 -8.36 2.86 6.21
CA ALA A 72 -7.47 3.26 5.14
C ALA A 72 -8.05 2.93 3.76
N GLY A 73 -7.71 3.74 2.77
CA GLY A 73 -8.05 3.48 1.38
C GLY A 73 -7.39 2.17 0.88
N PHE A 74 -8.14 1.38 0.13
CA PHE A 74 -7.68 0.13 -0.46
C PHE A 74 -7.90 0.11 -1.96
N CYS A 75 -6.88 -0.29 -2.70
CA CYS A 75 -7.00 -0.59 -4.12
C CYS A 75 -6.33 -1.93 -4.45
N ARG A 76 -6.84 -2.62 -5.46
CA ARG A 76 -6.26 -3.85 -6.00
C ARG A 76 -6.01 -3.66 -7.48
N ILE A 77 -4.79 -3.99 -7.91
CA ILE A 77 -4.42 -4.01 -9.33
C ILE A 77 -4.04 -5.44 -9.70
N GLN A 78 -4.65 -5.94 -10.77
CA GLN A 78 -4.25 -7.17 -11.44
C GLN A 78 -3.29 -6.80 -12.57
N PHE A 79 -2.03 -7.22 -12.50
CA PHE A 79 -1.06 -6.95 -13.54
C PHE A 79 -1.24 -7.90 -14.72
N THR A 80 -1.24 -7.33 -15.92
CA THR A 80 -1.45 -8.03 -17.21
C THR A 80 -0.36 -7.61 -18.21
N PRO A 81 -0.12 -8.39 -19.29
CA PRO A 81 0.92 -8.06 -20.27
C PRO A 81 0.72 -6.75 -21.02
N ASP A 82 -0.48 -6.23 -21.06
CA ASP A 82 -0.88 -4.98 -21.73
C ASP A 82 -0.96 -3.77 -20.78
N LEU A 83 -0.72 -3.97 -19.47
CA LEU A 83 -0.82 -2.90 -18.48
C LEU A 83 0.27 -1.84 -18.69
N MET A 84 -0.13 -0.60 -18.86
CA MET A 84 0.78 0.53 -19.05
C MET A 84 1.12 1.23 -17.73
N PRO A 85 2.27 1.92 -17.62
CA PRO A 85 2.58 2.74 -16.45
C PRO A 85 1.49 3.76 -16.11
N SER A 86 0.87 4.40 -17.10
CA SER A 86 -0.23 5.36 -16.93
C SER A 86 -1.47 4.76 -16.27
N ASP A 87 -1.72 3.45 -16.46
CA ASP A 87 -2.85 2.76 -15.84
C ASP A 87 -2.65 2.60 -14.33
N VAL A 88 -1.40 2.57 -13.89
CA VAL A 88 -1.00 2.42 -12.49
C VAL A 88 -0.82 3.78 -11.82
N LEU A 89 -0.09 4.68 -12.46
CA LEU A 89 0.33 5.96 -11.91
C LEU A 89 -0.73 7.05 -12.09
N GLY A 90 -1.48 6.99 -13.17
CA GLY A 90 -2.38 8.05 -13.60
C GLY A 90 -1.88 8.72 -14.88
N THR A 91 -2.70 9.62 -15.41
CA THR A 91 -2.44 10.27 -16.70
C THR A 91 -3.04 11.67 -16.73
N SER A 92 -2.42 12.57 -17.50
CA SER A 92 -2.97 13.87 -17.80
C SER A 92 -4.08 13.76 -18.86
N VAL A 93 -5.26 14.25 -18.54
CA VAL A 93 -6.44 14.25 -19.41
C VAL A 93 -6.78 15.68 -19.79
N PHE A 94 -6.95 15.93 -21.10
CA PHE A 94 -7.41 17.23 -21.58
C PHE A 94 -8.89 17.40 -21.27
N LEU A 95 -9.23 18.52 -20.61
CA LEU A 95 -10.61 18.91 -20.31
C LEU A 95 -11.09 19.96 -21.31
N PRO A 96 -11.96 19.63 -22.27
CA PRO A 96 -12.47 20.59 -23.26
C PRO A 96 -13.21 21.77 -22.63
N SER A 97 -13.85 21.55 -21.48
CA SER A 97 -14.61 22.58 -20.75
C SER A 97 -13.75 23.72 -20.21
N THR A 98 -12.49 23.44 -19.86
CA THR A 98 -11.56 24.42 -19.30
C THR A 98 -10.38 24.70 -20.23
N GLY A 99 -10.20 23.93 -21.30
CA GLY A 99 -9.06 24.01 -22.21
C GLY A 99 -7.72 23.65 -21.56
N LYS A 100 -7.73 22.92 -20.43
CA LYS A 100 -6.54 22.57 -19.64
C LYS A 100 -6.37 21.07 -19.53
N PHE A 101 -5.13 20.66 -19.29
CA PHE A 101 -4.82 19.31 -18.85
C PHE A 101 -4.99 19.20 -17.33
N GLU A 102 -5.60 18.11 -16.89
CA GLU A 102 -5.75 17.77 -15.48
C GLU A 102 -5.19 16.38 -15.25
N PHE A 103 -4.33 16.23 -14.24
CA PHE A 103 -3.81 14.94 -13.86
C PHE A 103 -4.87 14.14 -13.13
N ARG A 104 -5.22 12.98 -13.67
CA ARG A 104 -6.06 11.99 -13.03
C ARG A 104 -5.18 10.96 -12.34
N GLN A 105 -5.27 10.93 -11.03
CA GLN A 105 -4.53 9.99 -10.19
C GLN A 105 -4.91 8.55 -10.53
N GLY A 106 -3.90 7.70 -10.63
CA GLY A 106 -4.06 6.27 -10.82
C GLY A 106 -4.32 5.53 -9.50
N PRO A 107 -4.54 4.22 -9.58
CA PRO A 107 -4.83 3.38 -8.41
C PRO A 107 -3.69 3.31 -7.38
N VAL A 108 -2.49 3.72 -7.74
CA VAL A 108 -1.37 3.80 -6.81
C VAL A 108 -1.58 4.84 -5.71
N PHE A 109 -2.44 5.84 -5.93
CA PHE A 109 -2.81 6.86 -4.93
C PHE A 109 -3.83 6.31 -3.92
N THR A 110 -3.40 5.35 -3.13
CA THR A 110 -4.19 4.71 -2.07
C THR A 110 -3.30 4.41 -0.87
N ASN A 111 -3.85 4.10 0.29
CA ASN A 111 -3.06 3.76 1.49
C ASN A 111 -2.57 2.31 1.46
N ILE A 112 -3.39 1.38 1.02
CA ILE A 112 -3.02 -0.03 0.86
C ILE A 112 -3.27 -0.43 -0.58
N LEU A 113 -2.21 -0.76 -1.30
CA LEU A 113 -2.26 -1.26 -2.66
C LEU A 113 -1.92 -2.76 -2.68
N LEU A 114 -2.84 -3.58 -3.15
CA LEU A 114 -2.58 -4.98 -3.44
C LEU A 114 -2.27 -5.16 -4.93
N VAL A 115 -1.06 -5.61 -5.20
CA VAL A 115 -0.59 -5.87 -6.56
C VAL A 115 -0.56 -7.39 -6.79
N ASP A 116 -1.41 -7.87 -7.69
CA ASP A 116 -1.44 -9.28 -8.08
C ASP A 116 -0.71 -9.49 -9.40
N GLU A 117 0.01 -10.61 -9.51
CA GLU A 117 0.65 -11.09 -10.75
C GLU A 117 1.62 -10.07 -11.38
N ILE A 118 2.39 -9.37 -10.56
CA ILE A 118 3.29 -8.29 -11.02
C ILE A 118 4.27 -8.75 -12.12
N ASN A 119 4.68 -10.02 -12.10
CA ASN A 119 5.58 -10.63 -13.07
C ASN A 119 4.98 -10.74 -14.48
N ARG A 120 3.66 -10.59 -14.64
CA ARG A 120 3.00 -10.63 -15.95
C ARG A 120 3.08 -9.33 -16.73
N SER A 121 3.30 -8.22 -16.06
CA SER A 121 3.34 -6.92 -16.73
C SER A 121 4.69 -6.64 -17.41
N PRO A 122 4.73 -5.70 -18.37
CA PRO A 122 5.97 -5.23 -18.97
C PRO A 122 6.95 -4.69 -17.92
N ALA A 123 8.24 -4.88 -18.14
CA ALA A 123 9.29 -4.41 -17.23
C ALA A 123 9.20 -2.90 -16.95
N LYS A 124 8.76 -2.10 -17.94
CA LYS A 124 8.56 -0.66 -17.80
C LYS A 124 7.49 -0.33 -16.76
N THR A 125 6.39 -1.07 -16.73
CA THR A 125 5.30 -0.88 -15.75
C THR A 125 5.74 -1.32 -14.35
N GLN A 126 6.50 -2.40 -14.25
CA GLN A 126 7.09 -2.83 -12.98
C GLN A 126 8.07 -1.77 -12.43
N ALA A 127 8.97 -1.26 -13.29
CA ALA A 127 9.94 -0.24 -12.90
C ALA A 127 9.25 1.04 -12.41
N ALA A 128 8.20 1.48 -13.09
CA ALA A 128 7.42 2.66 -12.68
C ALA A 128 6.76 2.46 -11.31
N LEU A 129 6.22 1.27 -11.02
CA LEU A 129 5.68 0.97 -9.70
C LEU A 129 6.78 0.99 -8.62
N PHE A 130 7.94 0.37 -8.88
CA PHE A 130 9.04 0.34 -7.91
C PHE A 130 9.61 1.72 -7.64
N GLU A 131 9.73 2.58 -8.66
CA GLU A 131 10.14 3.97 -8.48
C GLU A 131 9.20 4.70 -7.53
N VAL A 132 7.89 4.58 -7.73
CA VAL A 132 6.90 5.19 -6.84
C VAL A 132 6.94 4.62 -5.42
N MET A 133 7.19 3.32 -5.28
CA MET A 133 7.34 2.70 -3.96
C MET A 133 8.55 3.26 -3.19
N GLU A 134 9.61 3.62 -3.90
CA GLU A 134 10.84 4.17 -3.31
C GLU A 134 10.72 5.68 -3.07
N GLU A 135 10.30 6.43 -4.09
CA GLU A 135 10.27 7.90 -4.06
C GLU A 135 9.05 8.48 -3.32
N ARG A 136 7.97 7.71 -3.21
CA ARG A 136 6.67 8.10 -2.62
C ARG A 136 6.06 9.36 -3.24
N GLN A 137 6.39 9.60 -4.48
CA GLN A 137 5.87 10.68 -5.29
C GLN A 137 5.87 10.28 -6.77
N ILE A 138 5.08 10.99 -7.55
CA ILE A 138 5.03 10.87 -9.00
C ILE A 138 5.26 12.25 -9.58
N THR A 139 6.15 12.35 -10.55
CA THR A 139 6.32 13.57 -11.35
C THR A 139 5.59 13.39 -12.67
N ASN A 140 4.60 14.24 -12.92
CA ASN A 140 3.89 14.26 -14.20
C ASN A 140 3.83 15.69 -14.75
N ASP A 141 4.25 15.89 -15.99
CA ASP A 141 4.32 17.20 -16.65
C ASP A 141 5.07 18.27 -15.84
N GLY A 142 6.12 17.86 -15.10
CA GLY A 142 6.92 18.75 -14.26
C GLY A 142 6.27 19.12 -12.92
N VAL A 143 5.13 18.53 -12.58
CA VAL A 143 4.45 18.71 -11.29
C VAL A 143 4.65 17.45 -10.45
N GLU A 144 5.05 17.64 -9.20
CA GLU A 144 5.19 16.55 -8.23
C GLU A 144 3.88 16.31 -7.49
N TYR A 145 3.46 15.06 -7.47
CA TYR A 145 2.28 14.57 -6.75
C TYR A 145 2.75 13.65 -5.64
N ALA A 146 2.80 14.18 -4.42
CA ALA A 146 3.13 13.38 -3.25
C ALA A 146 2.04 12.34 -2.98
N MET A 147 2.47 11.14 -2.63
CA MET A 147 1.55 10.10 -2.20
C MET A 147 1.17 10.34 -0.73
N ALA A 148 -0.07 9.99 -0.34
CA ALA A 148 -0.49 10.11 1.05
C ALA A 148 0.37 9.24 1.96
N VAL A 149 0.65 9.70 3.16
CA VAL A 149 1.54 9.03 4.11
C VAL A 149 1.04 7.63 4.45
N SER A 150 1.95 6.66 4.43
CA SER A 150 1.74 5.26 4.80
C SER A 150 1.18 4.35 3.68
N TYR A 151 2.09 3.76 2.91
CA TYR A 151 1.75 2.78 1.87
C TYR A 151 2.35 1.42 2.22
N THR A 152 1.49 0.46 2.45
CA THR A 152 1.89 -0.93 2.45
C THR A 152 1.51 -1.54 1.11
N HIS A 153 2.49 -1.73 0.23
CA HIS A 153 2.26 -2.46 -1.01
C HIS A 153 2.33 -3.96 -0.74
N LEU A 154 1.19 -4.62 -0.87
CA LEU A 154 1.11 -6.07 -0.76
C LEU A 154 1.29 -6.66 -2.17
N ARG A 155 2.41 -7.33 -2.38
CA ARG A 155 2.70 -8.04 -3.62
C ARG A 155 2.30 -9.50 -3.48
N ALA A 156 1.52 -10.01 -4.42
CA ALA A 156 1.15 -11.42 -4.51
C ALA A 156 1.76 -12.06 -5.77
N HIS A 157 2.32 -13.22 -5.60
CA HIS A 157 2.74 -14.13 -6.67
C HIS A 157 1.80 -15.33 -6.71
#